data_a4e4b49b1b423d74f56a76f64a51d186
#
_entry.id   a4e4b49b1b423d74f56a76f64a51d186
#
_cell.length_a   1.000
_cell.length_b   1.000
_cell.length_c   1.000
_cell.angle_alpha   90.00
_cell.angle_beta   90.00
_cell.angle_gamma   90.00
#
_symmetry.space_group_name_H-M   'P 1'
#
loop_
_entity.id
_entity.type
_entity.pdbx_description
1 polymer ?
#
loop_
_entity_poly.entity_id
_entity_poly.type
_entity_poly.pdbx_seq_one_letter_code
_entity_poly.pdbx_strand_id
1 'polypeptide(L)'
;MKKLSNSRRAFIKNSALVAAGIGITGKLVGNTSWNPNPVFSLAPSLGGAFEQAPLGYGFGDLEPHIDAMTMEIHYSKHHAGYVKKLNAALENAPEWQGKKLEDILMRLSTLPDNIQTAVRNNGGGHFNHAFFWQIMSPNAAKTQPSDDLRNAMIAKWNDAETFKAEFSKAASSVFGSGWAW
;
A
#
# COMPACT_ATOMS: atom_id res chain seq x y z
N MET A 1 8.80 6.41 31.31
CA MET A 1 8.69 6.56 29.84
C MET A 1 8.59 5.18 29.20
N LYS A 2 7.40 4.75 28.75
CA LYS A 2 7.19 3.48 28.07
C LYS A 2 7.65 3.61 26.61
N LYS A 3 8.67 2.85 26.20
CA LYS A 3 9.05 2.70 24.79
C LYS A 3 7.85 2.14 24.03
N LEU A 4 7.28 2.92 23.12
CA LEU A 4 6.31 2.44 22.15
C LEU A 4 7.04 1.50 21.20
N SER A 5 6.75 0.21 21.31
CA SER A 5 7.21 -0.80 20.36
C SER A 5 6.49 -0.57 19.04
N ASN A 6 7.15 0.09 18.10
CA ASN A 6 6.70 0.16 16.69
C ASN A 6 6.87 -1.21 16.03
N SER A 7 6.06 -2.17 16.43
CA SER A 7 6.07 -3.47 15.75
C SER A 7 5.30 -3.35 14.44
N ARG A 8 5.87 -3.92 13.36
CA ARG A 8 5.22 -4.07 12.05
C ARG A 8 3.80 -4.66 12.16
N ARG A 9 3.54 -5.41 13.23
CA ARG A 9 2.25 -6.00 13.59
C ARG A 9 1.20 -4.98 14.06
N ALA A 10 1.63 -3.94 14.80
CA ALA A 10 0.74 -2.85 15.22
C ALA A 10 0.31 -2.00 14.03
N PHE A 11 1.20 -1.82 13.05
CA PHE A 11 0.93 -1.09 11.82
C PHE A 11 -0.16 -1.79 10.98
N ILE A 12 -0.01 -3.09 10.70
CA ILE A 12 -1.01 -3.84 9.91
C ILE A 12 -2.37 -3.83 10.59
N LYS A 13 -2.43 -3.95 11.93
CA LYS A 13 -3.68 -3.83 12.69
C LYS A 13 -4.31 -2.44 12.59
N ASN A 14 -3.52 -1.39 12.64
CA ASN A 14 -4.02 -0.01 12.59
C ASN A 14 -4.48 0.39 11.18
N SER A 15 -3.82 -0.10 10.13
CA SER A 15 -4.25 0.12 8.75
C SER A 15 -5.57 -0.58 8.42
N ALA A 16 -5.82 -1.75 8.99
CA ALA A 16 -7.09 -2.44 8.86
C ALA A 16 -8.25 -1.75 9.60
N LEU A 17 -7.97 -1.04 10.70
CA LEU A 17 -8.97 -0.28 11.47
C LEU A 17 -9.41 1.03 10.78
N VAL A 18 -8.57 1.62 9.94
CA VAL A 18 -8.92 2.81 9.13
C VAL A 18 -9.85 2.43 7.97
N ALA A 19 -9.80 1.20 7.48
CA ALA A 19 -10.71 0.70 6.46
C ALA A 19 -12.08 0.27 7.00
N ALA A 20 -12.23 0.06 8.31
CA ALA A 20 -13.47 -0.33 8.96
C ALA A 20 -14.11 0.84 9.71
N GLY A 21 -14.81 1.70 8.97
CA GLY A 21 -15.95 2.44 9.49
C GLY A 21 -15.69 3.52 10.54
N ILE A 22 -15.49 4.74 10.07
CA ILE A 22 -16.05 5.89 10.79
C ILE A 22 -17.31 6.30 10.02
N GLY A 23 -18.45 5.82 10.48
CA GLY A 23 -19.74 6.36 10.10
C GLY A 23 -19.89 7.77 10.67
N ILE A 24 -19.52 8.78 9.88
CA ILE A 24 -19.87 10.16 10.19
C ILE A 24 -21.17 10.45 9.43
N THR A 25 -22.29 10.44 10.16
CA THR A 25 -23.53 11.02 9.69
C THR A 25 -23.40 12.54 9.73
N GLY A 26 -22.82 13.12 8.70
CA GLY A 26 -22.78 14.55 8.44
C GLY A 26 -23.44 14.83 7.10
N LYS A 27 -24.51 15.64 7.08
CA LYS A 27 -25.13 16.15 5.86
C LYS A 27 -24.08 16.89 5.03
N LEU A 28 -23.61 16.27 3.93
CA LEU A 28 -22.82 16.94 2.90
C LEU A 28 -23.77 17.55 1.87
N VAL A 29 -23.87 18.88 1.90
CA VAL A 29 -24.40 19.67 0.80
C VAL A 29 -23.20 20.05 -0.07
N GLY A 30 -23.13 19.51 -1.27
CA GLY A 30 -22.08 19.84 -2.22
C GLY A 30 -21.86 18.70 -3.21
N ASN A 31 -22.39 18.89 -4.43
CA ASN A 31 -22.38 17.93 -5.52
C ASN A 31 -20.96 17.81 -6.13
N THR A 32 -20.11 17.05 -5.50
CA THR A 32 -18.93 16.49 -6.16
C THR A 32 -19.06 14.98 -6.05
N SER A 33 -19.15 14.31 -7.18
CA SER A 33 -19.16 12.85 -7.24
C SER A 33 -17.78 12.31 -6.78
N TRP A 34 -17.55 12.37 -5.48
CA TRP A 34 -16.50 11.59 -4.86
C TRP A 34 -16.96 10.14 -4.93
N ASN A 35 -16.31 9.39 -5.80
CA ASN A 35 -16.50 7.95 -5.86
C ASN A 35 -15.75 7.34 -4.67
N PRO A 36 -16.43 6.84 -3.62
CA PRO A 36 -15.75 6.22 -2.47
C PRO A 36 -15.22 4.81 -2.79
N ASN A 37 -15.13 4.50 -4.08
CA ASN A 37 -14.54 3.26 -4.55
C ASN A 37 -13.26 3.54 -5.35
N PRO A 38 -12.13 3.58 -4.70
CA PRO A 38 -11.23 2.49 -4.89
C PRO A 38 -11.13 1.75 -3.57
N VAL A 39 -11.95 0.80 -3.34
CA VAL A 39 -11.56 -0.22 -2.41
C VAL A 39 -10.27 -0.79 -2.99
N PHE A 40 -9.14 -0.34 -2.46
CA PHE A 40 -7.87 -0.97 -2.70
C PHE A 40 -8.03 -2.39 -2.16
N SER A 41 -8.47 -3.26 -3.02
CA SER A 41 -8.69 -4.66 -2.71
C SER A 41 -7.87 -5.47 -3.68
N LEU A 42 -6.90 -6.18 -3.19
CA LEU A 42 -6.13 -7.15 -3.94
C LEU A 42 -6.84 -8.51 -3.86
N ALA A 43 -8.04 -8.57 -4.44
CA ALA A 43 -8.71 -9.83 -4.65
C ALA A 43 -7.98 -10.63 -5.75
N PRO A 44 -7.84 -11.96 -5.59
CA PRO A 44 -7.31 -12.80 -6.65
C PRO A 44 -8.27 -12.82 -7.84
N SER A 45 -7.77 -13.17 -9.01
CA SER A 45 -8.57 -13.45 -10.21
C SER A 45 -9.51 -14.64 -9.98
N LEU A 46 -10.44 -14.86 -10.91
CA LEU A 46 -11.39 -15.99 -10.88
C LEU A 46 -10.69 -17.36 -10.77
N GLY A 47 -9.42 -17.47 -11.16
CA GLY A 47 -8.59 -18.67 -10.97
C GLY A 47 -7.88 -18.77 -9.63
N GLY A 48 -8.12 -17.86 -8.70
CA GLY A 48 -7.48 -17.84 -7.37
C GLY A 48 -6.06 -17.26 -7.34
N ALA A 49 -5.48 -16.91 -8.49
CA ALA A 49 -4.17 -16.28 -8.59
C ALA A 49 -4.25 -14.75 -8.44
N PHE A 50 -3.22 -14.15 -7.87
CA PHE A 50 -3.07 -12.70 -7.84
C PHE A 50 -2.56 -12.19 -9.18
N GLU A 51 -3.03 -11.02 -9.56
CA GLU A 51 -2.64 -10.35 -10.80
C GLU A 51 -2.23 -8.91 -10.50
N GLN A 52 -1.34 -8.41 -11.33
CA GLN A 52 -0.90 -7.03 -11.28
C GLN A 52 -1.93 -6.16 -12.03
N ALA A 53 -2.62 -5.28 -11.30
CA ALA A 53 -3.52 -4.33 -11.93
C ALA A 53 -2.75 -3.37 -12.87
N PRO A 54 -3.32 -2.98 -14.01
CA PRO A 54 -2.69 -2.02 -14.90
C PRO A 54 -2.49 -0.67 -14.20
N LEU A 55 -1.42 0.06 -14.59
CA LEU A 55 -1.24 1.45 -14.17
C LEU A 55 -2.35 2.33 -14.75
N GLY A 56 -2.80 3.31 -13.98
CA GLY A 56 -3.74 4.33 -14.44
C GLY A 56 -3.09 5.44 -15.29
N TYR A 57 -1.79 5.35 -15.59
CA TYR A 57 -0.98 6.34 -16.32
C TYR A 57 0.19 5.65 -17.01
N GLY A 58 0.80 6.31 -17.99
CA GLY A 58 1.96 5.81 -18.72
C GLY A 58 3.26 5.89 -17.90
N PHE A 59 4.25 5.10 -18.31
CA PHE A 59 5.55 5.09 -17.61
C PHE A 59 6.25 6.45 -17.60
N GLY A 60 6.09 7.26 -18.64
CA GLY A 60 6.68 8.59 -18.74
C GLY A 60 5.88 9.71 -18.09
N ASP A 61 4.68 9.43 -17.60
CA ASP A 61 3.78 10.49 -17.12
C ASP A 61 4.20 11.11 -15.78
N LEU A 62 5.16 10.51 -15.09
CA LEU A 62 5.70 11.03 -13.84
C LEU A 62 7.00 11.83 -14.02
N GLU A 63 7.46 12.01 -15.27
CA GLU A 63 8.60 12.86 -15.55
C GLU A 63 8.29 14.35 -15.26
N PRO A 64 9.27 15.14 -14.85
CA PRO A 64 10.69 14.81 -14.68
C PRO A 64 11.06 14.21 -13.31
N HIS A 65 10.09 13.83 -12.48
CA HIS A 65 10.33 13.37 -11.10
C HIS A 65 10.77 11.91 -11.03
N ILE A 66 10.17 11.05 -11.85
CA ILE A 66 10.54 9.64 -12.00
C ILE A 66 10.58 9.35 -13.50
N ASP A 67 11.72 8.89 -13.99
CA ASP A 67 11.90 8.61 -15.41
C ASP A 67 11.15 7.35 -15.87
N ALA A 68 10.82 7.30 -17.17
CA ALA A 68 10.05 6.23 -17.77
C ALA A 68 10.69 4.84 -17.59
N MET A 69 12.03 4.75 -17.68
CA MET A 69 12.74 3.48 -17.53
C MET A 69 12.65 2.96 -16.10
N THR A 70 12.81 3.83 -15.10
CA THR A 70 12.63 3.49 -13.69
C THR A 70 11.21 2.95 -13.45
N MET A 71 10.19 3.63 -13.99
CA MET A 71 8.79 3.18 -13.85
C MET A 71 8.56 1.83 -14.51
N GLU A 72 9.05 1.64 -15.73
CA GLU A 72 8.91 0.37 -16.45
C GLU A 72 9.56 -0.79 -15.71
N ILE A 73 10.79 -0.63 -15.25
CA ILE A 73 11.52 -1.66 -14.51
C ILE A 73 10.82 -1.96 -13.18
N HIS A 74 10.42 -0.92 -12.46
CA HIS A 74 9.80 -1.06 -11.14
C HIS A 74 8.44 -1.77 -11.24
N TYR A 75 7.64 -1.44 -12.25
CA TYR A 75 6.36 -2.09 -12.49
C TYR A 75 6.52 -3.49 -13.12
N SER A 76 7.22 -3.58 -14.26
CA SER A 76 7.21 -4.79 -15.09
C SER A 76 8.16 -5.89 -14.60
N LYS A 77 9.15 -5.57 -13.75
CA LYS A 77 10.12 -6.54 -13.21
C LYS A 77 9.95 -6.73 -11.70
N HIS A 78 10.04 -5.66 -10.92
CA HIS A 78 10.00 -5.79 -9.46
C HIS A 78 8.61 -6.18 -8.98
N HIS A 79 7.57 -5.44 -9.31
CA HIS A 79 6.20 -5.75 -8.88
C HIS A 79 5.72 -7.09 -9.47
N ALA A 80 5.89 -7.31 -10.76
CA ALA A 80 5.55 -8.59 -11.40
C ALA A 80 6.28 -9.78 -10.76
N GLY A 81 7.54 -9.58 -10.35
CA GLY A 81 8.31 -10.59 -9.63
C GLY A 81 7.71 -10.98 -8.27
N TYR A 82 7.19 -10.01 -7.53
CA TYR A 82 6.48 -10.27 -6.27
C TYR A 82 5.19 -11.06 -6.51
N VAL A 83 4.39 -10.66 -7.49
CA VAL A 83 3.15 -11.35 -7.83
C VAL A 83 3.42 -12.81 -8.21
N LYS A 84 4.39 -13.04 -9.10
CA LYS A 84 4.78 -14.40 -9.51
C LYS A 84 5.20 -15.28 -8.32
N LYS A 85 6.04 -14.74 -7.43
CA LYS A 85 6.54 -15.50 -6.26
C LYS A 85 5.46 -15.71 -5.19
N LEU A 86 4.52 -14.77 -5.04
CA LEU A 86 3.37 -14.94 -4.16
C LEU A 86 2.49 -16.10 -4.64
N ASN A 87 2.13 -16.11 -5.92
CA ASN A 87 1.33 -17.18 -6.51
C ASN A 87 2.00 -18.54 -6.34
N ALA A 88 3.30 -18.64 -6.64
CA ALA A 88 4.06 -19.87 -6.45
C ALA A 88 4.07 -20.34 -4.98
N ALA A 89 4.13 -19.42 -4.02
CA ALA A 89 4.07 -19.78 -2.61
C ALA A 89 2.69 -20.32 -2.20
N LEU A 90 1.61 -19.87 -2.84
CA LEU A 90 0.24 -20.29 -2.53
C LEU A 90 -0.21 -21.53 -3.32
N GLU A 91 0.55 -21.98 -4.31
CA GLU A 91 0.23 -23.23 -5.04
C GLU A 91 0.08 -24.45 -4.12
N ASN A 92 0.86 -24.49 -3.04
CA ASN A 92 0.85 -25.56 -2.07
C ASN A 92 -0.05 -25.30 -0.83
N ALA A 93 -0.92 -24.29 -0.92
CA ALA A 93 -1.85 -23.90 0.15
C ALA A 93 -3.22 -23.55 -0.43
N PRO A 94 -3.94 -24.54 -1.00
CA PRO A 94 -5.19 -24.30 -1.72
C PRO A 94 -6.26 -23.66 -0.86
N GLU A 95 -6.26 -23.86 0.45
CA GLU A 95 -7.18 -23.25 1.40
C GLU A 95 -7.01 -21.72 1.52
N TRP A 96 -5.88 -21.18 1.02
CA TRP A 96 -5.58 -19.75 0.99
C TRP A 96 -5.80 -19.12 -0.38
N GLN A 97 -5.97 -19.91 -1.41
CA GLN A 97 -6.32 -19.43 -2.75
C GLN A 97 -7.73 -18.81 -2.74
N GLY A 98 -7.94 -17.81 -3.55
CA GLY A 98 -9.22 -17.09 -3.63
C GLY A 98 -9.51 -16.14 -2.46
N LYS A 99 -8.64 -16.06 -1.44
CA LYS A 99 -8.77 -15.08 -0.35
C LYS A 99 -8.14 -13.74 -0.76
N LYS A 100 -8.63 -12.64 -0.19
CA LYS A 100 -8.02 -11.33 -0.36
C LYS A 100 -6.61 -11.31 0.25
N LEU A 101 -5.69 -10.59 -0.39
CA LEU A 101 -4.31 -10.51 0.08
C LEU A 101 -4.20 -9.92 1.48
N GLU A 102 -5.03 -8.94 1.80
CA GLU A 102 -5.07 -8.31 3.11
C GLU A 102 -5.41 -9.33 4.20
N ASP A 103 -6.39 -10.20 3.94
CA ASP A 103 -6.79 -11.26 4.89
C ASP A 103 -5.66 -12.29 5.10
N ILE A 104 -4.94 -12.61 4.03
CA ILE A 104 -3.77 -13.51 4.09
C ILE A 104 -2.66 -12.87 4.92
N LEU A 105 -2.33 -11.60 4.64
CA LEU A 105 -1.27 -10.88 5.35
C LEU A 105 -1.60 -10.66 6.84
N MET A 106 -2.86 -10.42 7.18
CA MET A 106 -3.28 -10.30 8.57
C MET A 106 -3.17 -11.63 9.34
N ARG A 107 -3.24 -12.75 8.64
CA ARG A 107 -3.23 -14.09 9.23
C ARG A 107 -1.94 -14.86 8.95
N LEU A 108 -0.84 -14.19 8.70
CA LEU A 108 0.45 -14.83 8.37
C LEU A 108 0.85 -15.97 9.34
N SER A 109 0.57 -15.81 10.64
CA SER A 109 0.92 -16.83 11.64
C SER A 109 0.04 -18.10 11.58
N THR A 110 -1.00 -18.12 10.77
CA THR A 110 -1.88 -19.29 10.59
C THR A 110 -1.62 -20.01 9.27
N LEU A 111 -0.73 -19.48 8.41
CA LEU A 111 -0.26 -20.20 7.24
C LEU A 111 0.71 -21.33 7.64
N PRO A 112 0.86 -22.35 6.81
CA PRO A 112 1.93 -23.34 6.97
C PRO A 112 3.31 -22.67 7.09
N ASP A 113 4.14 -23.10 8.04
CA ASP A 113 5.42 -22.45 8.37
C ASP A 113 6.35 -22.32 7.17
N ASN A 114 6.35 -23.31 6.28
CA ASN A 114 7.20 -23.34 5.09
C ASN A 114 6.87 -22.28 4.05
N ILE A 115 5.67 -21.67 4.08
CA ILE A 115 5.29 -20.60 3.14
C ILE A 115 5.16 -19.22 3.81
N GLN A 116 5.08 -19.13 5.13
CA GLN A 116 4.87 -17.86 5.85
C GLN A 116 5.84 -16.75 5.41
N THR A 117 7.13 -17.07 5.34
CA THR A 117 8.17 -16.09 4.94
C THR A 117 8.00 -15.66 3.48
N ALA A 118 7.72 -16.60 2.58
CA ALA A 118 7.52 -16.30 1.17
C ALA A 118 6.26 -15.43 0.97
N VAL A 119 5.16 -15.76 1.61
CA VAL A 119 3.92 -14.99 1.55
C VAL A 119 4.09 -13.61 2.17
N ARG A 120 4.74 -13.51 3.35
CA ARG A 120 5.04 -12.21 3.98
C ARG A 120 5.84 -11.30 3.06
N ASN A 121 6.90 -11.82 2.46
CA ASN A 121 7.81 -11.01 1.66
C ASN A 121 7.20 -10.66 0.30
N ASN A 122 6.61 -11.63 -0.38
CA ASN A 122 6.09 -11.43 -1.73
C ASN A 122 4.67 -10.85 -1.74
N GLY A 123 3.82 -11.27 -0.81
CA GLY A 123 2.50 -10.69 -0.61
C GLY A 123 2.59 -9.25 -0.09
N GLY A 124 3.45 -8.98 0.90
CA GLY A 124 3.73 -7.62 1.34
C GLY A 124 4.35 -6.75 0.25
N GLY A 125 5.23 -7.33 -0.58
CA GLY A 125 5.78 -6.64 -1.75
C GLY A 125 4.70 -6.30 -2.76
N HIS A 126 3.83 -7.24 -3.11
CA HIS A 126 2.70 -6.99 -4.02
C HIS A 126 1.76 -5.92 -3.46
N PHE A 127 1.35 -6.04 -2.20
CA PHE A 127 0.49 -5.06 -1.53
C PHE A 127 1.07 -3.64 -1.58
N ASN A 128 2.32 -3.49 -1.17
CA ASN A 128 2.98 -2.19 -1.13
C ASN A 128 3.11 -1.55 -2.52
N HIS A 129 3.50 -2.31 -3.54
CA HIS A 129 3.61 -1.79 -4.90
C HIS A 129 2.24 -1.41 -5.47
N ALA A 130 1.23 -2.24 -5.30
CA ALA A 130 -0.10 -1.96 -5.79
C ALA A 130 -0.68 -0.68 -5.17
N PHE A 131 -0.45 -0.45 -3.87
CA PHE A 131 -0.82 0.78 -3.20
C PHE A 131 0.01 1.98 -3.69
N PHE A 132 1.32 1.80 -3.86
CA PHE A 132 2.23 2.84 -4.31
C PHE A 132 1.82 3.43 -5.67
N TRP A 133 1.41 2.59 -6.62
CA TRP A 133 0.94 3.06 -7.92
C TRP A 133 -0.29 3.96 -7.83
N GLN A 134 -1.14 3.74 -6.85
CA GLN A 134 -2.39 4.52 -6.68
C GLN A 134 -2.19 5.86 -5.98
N ILE A 135 -1.17 5.98 -5.13
CA ILE A 135 -0.88 7.24 -4.43
C ILE A 135 0.00 8.20 -5.26
N MET A 136 0.54 7.75 -6.39
CA MET A 136 1.25 8.61 -7.33
C MET A 136 0.30 9.10 -8.43
N SER A 137 0.53 10.32 -8.90
CA SER A 137 -0.29 10.93 -9.94
C SER A 137 0.51 11.91 -10.79
N PRO A 138 0.33 11.89 -12.13
CA PRO A 138 0.86 12.94 -13.01
C PRO A 138 0.32 14.33 -12.68
N ASN A 139 -0.80 14.40 -11.95
CA ASN A 139 -1.45 15.63 -11.55
C ASN A 139 -1.27 15.96 -10.07
N ALA A 140 -0.30 15.38 -9.39
CA ALA A 140 -0.08 15.57 -7.96
C ALA A 140 0.05 17.04 -7.54
N ALA A 141 0.71 17.87 -8.36
CA ALA A 141 0.84 19.29 -8.10
C ALA A 141 -0.50 20.06 -8.06
N LYS A 142 -1.58 19.48 -8.59
CA LYS A 142 -2.93 20.07 -8.59
C LYS A 142 -3.75 19.64 -7.38
N THR A 143 -3.21 18.78 -6.52
CA THR A 143 -3.89 18.26 -5.34
C THR A 143 -3.31 18.84 -4.08
N GLN A 144 -4.14 18.98 -3.06
CA GLN A 144 -3.72 19.41 -1.72
C GLN A 144 -4.29 18.44 -0.69
N PRO A 145 -3.63 18.24 0.44
CA PRO A 145 -4.20 17.47 1.54
C PRO A 145 -5.55 18.08 1.96
N SER A 146 -6.49 17.24 2.37
CA SER A 146 -7.70 17.73 3.03
C SER A 146 -7.33 18.49 4.31
N ASP A 147 -8.24 19.37 4.77
CA ASP A 147 -8.01 20.14 5.99
C ASP A 147 -7.77 19.23 7.21
N ASP A 148 -8.53 18.13 7.32
CA ASP A 148 -8.35 17.15 8.38
C ASP A 148 -6.96 16.50 8.36
N LEU A 149 -6.48 16.09 7.16
CA LEU A 149 -5.16 15.53 7.03
C LEU A 149 -4.08 16.56 7.36
N ARG A 150 -4.22 17.78 6.84
CA ARG A 150 -3.28 18.89 7.13
C ARG A 150 -3.22 19.19 8.62
N ASN A 151 -4.37 19.29 9.29
CA ASN A 151 -4.43 19.54 10.72
C ASN A 151 -3.81 18.40 11.53
N ALA A 152 -4.05 17.14 11.14
CA ALA A 152 -3.42 15.99 11.77
C ALA A 152 -1.89 15.99 11.59
N MET A 153 -1.41 16.37 10.40
CA MET A 153 0.03 16.51 10.13
C MET A 153 0.65 17.63 10.97
N ILE A 154 0.01 18.80 11.04
CA ILE A 154 0.48 19.93 11.86
C ILE A 154 0.49 19.55 13.35
N ALA A 155 -0.55 18.91 13.85
CA ALA A 155 -0.62 18.47 15.24
C ALA A 155 0.50 17.50 15.63
N LYS A 156 0.99 16.69 14.68
CA LYS A 156 2.02 15.69 14.96
C LYS A 156 3.44 16.17 14.65
N TRP A 157 3.63 16.98 13.62
CA TRP A 157 4.94 17.37 13.09
C TRP A 157 5.18 18.90 13.06
N ASN A 158 4.23 19.69 13.54
CA ASN A 158 4.19 21.17 13.53
C ASN A 158 3.98 21.78 12.15
N ASP A 159 4.59 21.21 11.10
CA ASP A 159 4.50 21.69 9.73
C ASP A 159 4.75 20.55 8.69
N ALA A 160 4.46 20.86 7.44
CA ALA A 160 4.61 19.90 6.36
C ALA A 160 6.09 19.59 6.03
N GLU A 161 6.99 20.53 6.24
CA GLU A 161 8.43 20.33 5.94
C GLU A 161 9.06 19.39 6.97
N THR A 162 8.71 19.53 8.24
CA THR A 162 9.11 18.58 9.29
C THR A 162 8.59 17.18 9.00
N PHE A 163 7.33 17.05 8.57
CA PHE A 163 6.78 15.77 8.11
C PHE A 163 7.59 15.17 6.97
N LYS A 164 7.86 15.95 5.90
CA LYS A 164 8.64 15.49 4.75
C LYS A 164 10.05 15.04 5.14
N ALA A 165 10.69 15.80 6.02
CA ALA A 165 12.04 15.47 6.49
C ALA A 165 12.06 14.14 7.26
N GLU A 166 11.10 13.93 8.19
CA GLU A 166 11.00 12.70 8.96
C GLU A 166 10.60 11.51 8.08
N PHE A 167 9.66 11.70 7.16
CA PHE A 167 9.26 10.66 6.22
C PHE A 167 10.43 10.24 5.31
N SER A 168 11.16 11.21 4.75
CA SER A 168 12.33 10.95 3.91
C SER A 168 13.43 10.24 4.70
N LYS A 169 13.66 10.65 5.95
CA LYS A 169 14.61 9.97 6.84
C LYS A 169 14.18 8.53 7.13
N ALA A 170 12.90 8.30 7.41
CA ALA A 170 12.37 6.96 7.61
C ALA A 170 12.56 6.08 6.38
N ALA A 171 12.27 6.60 5.17
CA ALA A 171 12.45 5.88 3.92
C ALA A 171 13.93 5.55 3.64
N SER A 172 14.83 6.53 3.77
CA SER A 172 16.25 6.37 3.47
C SER A 172 17.00 5.52 4.51
N SER A 173 16.44 5.34 5.71
CA SER A 173 17.05 4.51 6.76
C SER A 173 16.74 3.01 6.62
N VAL A 174 15.87 2.63 5.70
CA VAL A 174 15.56 1.22 5.46
C VAL A 174 16.69 0.58 4.66
N PHE A 175 17.38 -0.37 5.26
CA PHE A 175 18.45 -1.10 4.58
C PHE A 175 17.86 -2.02 3.48
N GLY A 176 18.38 -1.90 2.26
CA GLY A 176 17.90 -2.65 1.09
C GLY A 176 16.57 -2.09 0.57
N SER A 177 15.72 -2.97 0.01
CA SER A 177 14.39 -2.60 -0.45
C SER A 177 13.43 -2.53 0.73
N GLY A 178 12.67 -1.43 0.85
CA GLY A 178 11.71 -1.26 1.92
C GLY A 178 10.77 -0.09 1.70
N TRP A 179 9.93 0.17 2.71
CA TRP A 179 8.84 1.13 2.62
C TRP A 179 8.77 1.94 3.92
N ALA A 180 8.55 3.23 3.77
CA ALA A 180 8.10 4.10 4.85
C ALA A 180 6.58 4.30 4.75
N TRP A 181 5.93 4.38 5.91
CA TRP A 181 4.48 4.52 6.02
C TRP A 181 4.13 5.58 7.07
#